data_7f0a04c88be37055e853f328f8e9025c
#
_entry.id   7f0a04c88be37055e853f328f8e9025c
#
_cell.length_a   1.000
_cell.length_b   1.000
_cell.length_c   1.000
_cell.angle_alpha   90.00
_cell.angle_beta   90.00
_cell.angle_gamma   90.00
#
_symmetry.space_group_name_H-M   'P 1'
#
loop_
_entity.id
_entity.type
_entity.pdbx_description
1 polymer ?
#
loop_
_entity_poly.entity_id
_entity_poly.type
_entity_poly.pdbx_seq_one_letter_code
_entity_poly.pdbx_strand_id
1 'polypeptide(L)'
;LHSAVHSFPTRRSSDLSKNNLEQVAEDFRLVYNKAWALFSGVKAMDREQAFRIMNTLRPIIDERLVYFAYYNDEPIGFFIIVPDLNRVIGSFNGKFGWWNKLRLMWALKVAHKADRIFGLIFGVTPEFHGKGIEAGIIRAFEKAVPKLPYKSLELAWIGDFNPVMMRMVESYVCATKHKMHTTYRYLFDRTKEFHRCPRMGVKRRE
;
A
#
# COMPACT_ATOMS: atom_id res chain seq x y z
N LEU A 1 -21.69 -8.92 -22.87
CA LEU A 1 -21.50 -9.73 -21.65
C LEU A 1 -21.19 -8.77 -20.49
N HIS A 2 -22.24 -8.10 -19.97
CA HIS A 2 -22.21 -7.37 -18.73
C HIS A 2 -22.42 -8.38 -17.61
N SER A 3 -21.36 -9.06 -17.19
CA SER A 3 -21.36 -9.84 -15.98
C SER A 3 -21.42 -8.89 -14.79
N ALA A 4 -22.40 -9.10 -13.94
CA ALA A 4 -22.67 -8.37 -12.71
C ALA A 4 -21.37 -8.21 -11.91
N VAL A 5 -20.86 -6.98 -11.86
CA VAL A 5 -19.91 -6.57 -10.84
C VAL A 5 -20.72 -6.55 -9.55
N HIS A 6 -20.71 -7.68 -8.83
CA HIS A 6 -21.21 -7.70 -7.48
C HIS A 6 -20.45 -6.59 -6.75
N SER A 7 -21.19 -5.60 -6.26
CA SER A 7 -20.62 -4.51 -5.48
C SER A 7 -20.13 -5.09 -4.16
N PHE A 8 -18.87 -5.51 -4.13
CA PHE A 8 -18.22 -5.85 -2.87
C PHE A 8 -18.21 -4.59 -2.01
N PRO A 9 -18.68 -4.63 -0.78
CA PRO A 9 -18.64 -3.47 0.09
C PRO A 9 -17.19 -3.10 0.37
N THR A 10 -16.71 -2.06 -0.33
CA THR A 10 -15.44 -1.42 0.03
C THR A 10 -15.74 -0.43 1.15
N ARG A 11 -15.28 -0.72 2.34
CA ARG A 11 -15.38 0.19 3.48
C ARG A 11 -14.15 1.08 3.49
N ARG A 12 -14.34 2.40 3.50
CA ARG A 12 -13.31 3.31 3.95
C ARG A 12 -13.11 3.14 5.44
N SER A 13 -11.88 3.02 5.87
CA SER A 13 -11.53 3.24 7.25
C SER A 13 -11.61 4.75 7.54
N SER A 14 -12.83 5.27 7.72
CA SER A 14 -13.05 6.70 7.95
C SER A 14 -12.78 7.13 9.38
N ASP A 15 -12.36 6.24 10.25
CA ASP A 15 -12.16 6.53 11.67
C ASP A 15 -10.95 5.76 12.20
N LEU A 16 -9.79 6.42 12.19
CA LEU A 16 -8.59 5.99 12.90
C LEU A 16 -8.57 6.54 14.34
N SER A 17 -9.75 6.74 14.95
CA SER A 17 -9.86 7.03 16.37
C SER A 17 -9.18 5.93 17.20
N LYS A 18 -8.86 6.22 18.45
CA LYS A 18 -8.22 5.21 19.33
C LYS A 18 -9.05 3.92 19.40
N ASN A 19 -10.37 4.03 19.38
CA ASN A 19 -11.28 2.89 19.50
C ASN A 19 -11.33 2.00 18.27
N ASN A 20 -10.95 2.52 17.08
CA ASN A 20 -11.00 1.78 15.82
C ASN A 20 -9.61 1.40 15.30
N LEU A 21 -8.54 1.98 15.85
CA LEU A 21 -7.17 1.72 15.41
C LEU A 21 -6.76 0.25 15.58
N GLU A 22 -7.20 -0.39 16.65
CA GLU A 22 -6.93 -1.81 16.90
C GLU A 22 -7.59 -2.70 15.86
N GLN A 23 -8.85 -2.41 15.50
CA GLN A 23 -9.55 -3.14 14.46
C GLN A 23 -8.89 -2.94 13.10
N VAL A 24 -8.53 -1.71 12.73
CA VAL A 24 -7.83 -1.42 11.48
C VAL A 24 -6.47 -2.10 11.42
N ALA A 25 -5.75 -2.14 12.54
CA ALA A 25 -4.47 -2.85 12.62
C ALA A 25 -4.65 -4.37 12.48
N GLU A 26 -5.71 -4.93 13.05
CA GLU A 26 -6.03 -6.34 12.91
C GLU A 26 -6.46 -6.70 11.50
N ASP A 27 -7.33 -5.90 10.87
CA ASP A 27 -7.73 -6.07 9.48
C ASP A 27 -6.53 -6.03 8.53
N PHE A 28 -5.64 -5.07 8.74
CA PHE A 28 -4.37 -4.98 8.01
C PHE A 28 -3.53 -6.25 8.19
N ARG A 29 -3.34 -6.70 9.43
CA ARG A 29 -2.56 -7.89 9.77
C ARG A 29 -3.11 -9.15 9.10
N LEU A 30 -4.43 -9.34 9.16
CA LEU A 30 -5.10 -10.53 8.59
C LEU A 30 -4.88 -10.60 7.08
N VAL A 31 -5.13 -9.51 6.37
CA VAL A 31 -4.92 -9.49 4.91
C VAL A 31 -3.43 -9.58 4.57
N TYR A 32 -2.55 -8.86 5.30
CA TYR A 32 -1.11 -8.91 5.08
C TYR A 32 -0.57 -10.34 5.20
N ASN A 33 -0.95 -11.05 6.26
CA ASN A 33 -0.47 -12.41 6.49
C ASN A 33 -1.01 -13.39 5.43
N LYS A 34 -2.24 -13.24 4.99
CA LYS A 34 -2.79 -14.07 3.90
C LYS A 34 -2.17 -13.73 2.54
N ALA A 35 -1.95 -12.45 2.25
CA ALA A 35 -1.51 -12.00 0.93
C ALA A 35 0.02 -12.03 0.74
N TRP A 36 0.79 -11.74 1.80
CA TRP A 36 2.22 -11.48 1.70
C TRP A 36 3.10 -12.49 2.42
N ALA A 37 2.67 -13.04 3.57
CA ALA A 37 3.52 -13.95 4.35
C ALA A 37 3.80 -15.31 3.67
N LEU A 38 3.11 -15.60 2.56
CA LEU A 38 3.37 -16.78 1.73
C LEU A 38 4.61 -16.63 0.83
N PHE A 39 5.16 -15.41 0.70
CA PHE A 39 6.32 -15.17 -0.14
C PHE A 39 7.62 -15.39 0.63
N SER A 40 8.58 -16.02 -0.05
CA SER A 40 9.91 -16.26 0.53
C SER A 40 10.56 -14.95 0.99
N GLY A 41 11.00 -14.93 2.26
CA GLY A 41 11.63 -13.76 2.88
C GLY A 41 10.66 -12.79 3.56
N VAL A 42 9.34 -12.98 3.43
CA VAL A 42 8.34 -12.20 4.17
C VAL A 42 7.91 -12.98 5.41
N LYS A 43 8.03 -12.35 6.58
CA LYS A 43 7.57 -12.94 7.84
C LYS A 43 6.13 -12.55 8.12
N ALA A 44 5.38 -13.46 8.74
CA ALA A 44 4.07 -13.15 9.26
C ALA A 44 4.18 -12.06 10.35
N MET A 45 3.21 -11.15 10.35
CA MET A 45 3.12 -10.04 11.27
C MET A 45 2.27 -10.44 12.48
N ASP A 46 2.73 -10.14 13.69
CA ASP A 46 1.93 -10.29 14.90
C ASP A 46 1.05 -9.04 15.15
N ARG A 47 0.14 -9.15 16.12
CA ARG A 47 -0.80 -8.07 16.46
C ARG A 47 -0.10 -6.81 16.94
N GLU A 48 0.91 -6.97 17.75
CA GLU A 48 1.64 -5.83 18.35
C GLU A 48 2.42 -5.07 17.26
N GLN A 49 3.01 -5.78 16.31
CA GLN A 49 3.70 -5.17 15.16
C GLN A 49 2.71 -4.39 14.29
N ALA A 50 1.55 -4.98 13.96
CA ALA A 50 0.52 -4.31 13.18
C ALA A 50 0.02 -3.03 13.87
N PHE A 51 -0.26 -3.12 15.15
CA PHE A 51 -0.69 -1.98 15.94
C PHE A 51 0.38 -0.87 16.00
N ARG A 52 1.65 -1.23 16.22
CA ARG A 52 2.77 -0.27 16.23
C ARG A 52 2.90 0.44 14.88
N ILE A 53 2.78 -0.28 13.77
CA ILE A 53 2.84 0.30 12.41
C ILE A 53 1.70 1.31 12.23
N MET A 54 0.45 0.90 12.50
CA MET A 54 -0.71 1.77 12.33
C MET A 54 -0.67 2.98 13.27
N ASN A 55 -0.26 2.80 14.51
CA ASN A 55 -0.10 3.89 15.47
C ASN A 55 1.00 4.89 15.06
N THR A 56 2.08 4.40 14.46
CA THR A 56 3.17 5.23 13.93
C THR A 56 2.72 6.03 12.70
N LEU A 57 1.91 5.42 11.84
CA LEU A 57 1.39 6.07 10.63
C LEU A 57 0.23 7.03 10.92
N ARG A 58 -0.51 6.81 11.99
CA ARG A 58 -1.71 7.58 12.35
C ARG A 58 -1.57 9.10 12.25
N PRO A 59 -0.52 9.76 12.77
CA PRO A 59 -0.41 11.22 12.73
C PRO A 59 -0.25 11.77 11.30
N ILE A 60 0.25 10.98 10.36
CA ILE A 60 0.57 11.39 8.99
C ILE A 60 -0.41 10.87 7.95
N ILE A 61 -1.20 9.85 8.29
CA ILE A 61 -2.16 9.24 7.38
C ILE A 61 -3.37 10.17 7.19
N ASP A 62 -3.85 10.24 5.96
CA ASP A 62 -5.18 10.76 5.67
C ASP A 62 -6.12 9.55 5.60
N GLU A 63 -7.06 9.48 6.55
CA GLU A 63 -7.99 8.35 6.65
C GLU A 63 -8.79 8.11 5.36
N ARG A 64 -9.00 9.17 4.59
CA ARG A 64 -9.69 9.12 3.28
C ARG A 64 -8.90 8.35 2.23
N LEU A 65 -7.64 8.04 2.48
CA LEU A 65 -6.71 7.31 1.61
C LEU A 65 -6.48 5.86 2.05
N VAL A 66 -7.22 5.37 3.04
CA VAL A 66 -7.13 3.98 3.54
C VAL A 66 -8.38 3.21 3.10
N TYR A 67 -8.18 2.16 2.33
CA TYR A 67 -9.25 1.32 1.77
C TYR A 67 -9.11 -0.10 2.23
N PHE A 68 -10.23 -0.69 2.67
CA PHE A 68 -10.37 -2.12 2.90
C PHE A 68 -11.54 -2.66 2.07
N ALA A 69 -11.38 -3.85 1.54
CA ALA A 69 -12.45 -4.64 0.96
C ALA A 69 -12.85 -5.74 1.93
N TYR A 70 -14.15 -5.96 2.10
CA TYR A 70 -14.69 -6.98 2.98
C TYR A 70 -15.60 -7.94 2.21
N TYR A 71 -15.61 -9.17 2.64
CA TYR A 71 -16.57 -10.18 2.20
C TYR A 71 -17.08 -10.94 3.43
N ASN A 72 -18.38 -10.93 3.65
CA ASN A 72 -19.01 -11.50 4.87
C ASN A 72 -18.33 -11.01 6.16
N ASP A 73 -18.12 -9.69 6.27
CA ASP A 73 -17.44 -9.01 7.38
C ASP A 73 -15.97 -9.39 7.62
N GLU A 74 -15.39 -10.24 6.76
CA GLU A 74 -13.96 -10.53 6.79
C GLU A 74 -13.18 -9.60 5.86
N PRO A 75 -12.03 -9.02 6.29
CA PRO A 75 -11.18 -8.22 5.44
C PRO A 75 -10.45 -9.12 4.44
N ILE A 76 -10.63 -8.83 3.14
CA ILE A 76 -10.07 -9.61 2.03
C ILE A 76 -9.06 -8.84 1.17
N GLY A 77 -8.97 -7.54 1.36
CA GLY A 77 -8.02 -6.71 0.63
C GLY A 77 -7.86 -5.34 1.24
N PHE A 78 -6.73 -4.69 0.95
CA PHE A 78 -6.48 -3.32 1.36
C PHE A 78 -5.70 -2.54 0.30
N PHE A 79 -5.83 -1.20 0.35
CA PHE A 79 -4.95 -0.25 -0.29
C PHE A 79 -4.68 0.90 0.68
N ILE A 80 -3.43 1.03 1.11
CA ILE A 80 -2.99 2.06 2.04
C ILE A 80 -2.14 3.06 1.28
N ILE A 81 -2.58 4.30 1.30
CA ILE A 81 -1.95 5.42 0.61
C ILE A 81 -1.63 6.48 1.66
N VAL A 82 -0.50 7.12 1.53
CA VAL A 82 -0.04 8.17 2.45
C VAL A 82 0.35 9.44 1.70
N PRO A 83 0.21 10.62 2.31
CA PRO A 83 0.78 11.84 1.73
C PRO A 83 2.30 11.74 1.56
N ASP A 84 2.83 12.28 0.47
CA ASP A 84 4.29 12.33 0.24
C ASP A 84 4.93 13.37 1.16
N LEU A 85 5.50 12.89 2.25
CA LEU A 85 6.15 13.73 3.26
C LEU A 85 7.46 14.34 2.77
N ASN A 86 8.11 13.73 1.77
CA ASN A 86 9.46 14.13 1.35
C ASN A 86 9.53 15.59 0.91
N ARG A 87 8.47 16.11 0.29
CA ARG A 87 8.39 17.51 -0.13
C ARG A 87 8.41 18.49 1.06
N VAL A 88 7.90 18.09 2.19
CA VAL A 88 7.89 18.91 3.41
C VAL A 88 9.17 18.69 4.22
N ILE A 89 9.53 17.43 4.45
CA ILE A 89 10.68 17.02 5.27
C ILE A 89 12.01 17.47 4.62
N GLY A 90 12.10 17.48 3.30
CA GLY A 90 13.29 17.92 2.58
C GLY A 90 13.77 19.33 2.98
N SER A 91 12.84 20.21 3.40
CA SER A 91 13.17 21.55 3.88
C SER A 91 13.72 21.59 5.31
N PHE A 92 13.77 20.45 6.01
CA PHE A 92 14.20 20.38 7.43
C PHE A 92 15.71 20.15 7.59
N ASN A 93 16.43 19.88 6.49
CA ASN A 93 17.89 19.66 6.50
C ASN A 93 18.33 18.62 7.55
N GLY A 94 17.61 17.53 7.65
CA GLY A 94 17.88 16.44 8.61
C GLY A 94 17.50 16.75 10.07
N LYS A 95 17.01 17.94 10.40
CA LYS A 95 16.61 18.32 11.75
C LYS A 95 15.14 17.96 11.99
N PHE A 96 14.86 16.97 12.83
CA PHE A 96 13.49 16.51 13.14
C PHE A 96 13.11 16.84 14.60
N GLY A 97 13.40 18.07 15.04
CA GLY A 97 13.03 18.59 16.36
C GLY A 97 11.52 18.92 16.48
N TRP A 98 11.10 19.32 17.69
CA TRP A 98 9.70 19.60 18.01
C TRP A 98 9.04 20.62 17.06
N TRP A 99 9.73 21.70 16.75
CA TRP A 99 9.26 22.73 15.80
C TRP A 99 9.00 22.18 14.40
N ASN A 100 9.88 21.31 13.88
CA ASN A 100 9.72 20.72 12.58
C ASN A 100 8.58 19.68 12.55
N LYS A 101 8.30 19.01 13.66
CA LYS A 101 7.11 18.16 13.82
C LYS A 101 5.82 18.98 13.72
N LEU A 102 5.73 20.10 14.44
CA LEU A 102 4.58 21.02 14.34
C LEU A 102 4.43 21.57 12.91
N ARG A 103 5.52 21.99 12.30
CA ARG A 103 5.54 22.49 10.92
C ARG A 103 5.06 21.40 9.92
N LEU A 104 5.47 20.15 10.12
CA LEU A 104 4.98 19.02 9.34
C LEU A 104 3.47 18.85 9.49
N MET A 105 2.98 18.79 10.71
CA MET A 105 1.54 18.62 10.97
C MET A 105 0.71 19.76 10.37
N TRP A 106 1.15 21.00 10.51
CA TRP A 106 0.51 22.15 9.89
C TRP A 106 0.53 22.06 8.36
N ALA A 107 1.68 21.70 7.78
CA ALA A 107 1.83 21.55 6.32
C ALA A 107 0.93 20.47 5.74
N LEU A 108 0.69 19.38 6.47
CA LEU A 108 -0.17 18.29 6.03
C LEU A 108 -1.65 18.61 6.21
N LYS A 109 -2.05 19.08 7.40
CA LYS A 109 -3.47 19.18 7.78
C LYS A 109 -4.10 20.52 7.43
N VAL A 110 -3.34 21.59 7.38
CA VAL A 110 -3.85 22.94 7.16
C VAL A 110 -3.42 23.49 5.79
N ALA A 111 -2.14 23.45 5.49
CA ALA A 111 -1.61 24.06 4.27
C ALA A 111 -1.69 23.14 3.04
N HIS A 112 -2.05 21.87 3.20
CA HIS A 112 -2.14 20.86 2.13
C HIS A 112 -0.93 20.86 1.18
N LYS A 113 0.28 21.07 1.73
CA LYS A 113 1.52 21.18 0.94
C LYS A 113 1.98 19.84 0.34
N ALA A 114 1.49 18.72 0.84
CA ALA A 114 1.69 17.42 0.25
C ALA A 114 0.61 17.18 -0.82
N ASP A 115 0.77 17.77 -2.00
CA ASP A 115 -0.15 17.60 -3.13
C ASP A 115 0.05 16.30 -3.91
N ARG A 116 1.05 15.49 -3.53
CA ARG A 116 1.30 14.14 -4.00
C ARG A 116 1.01 13.13 -2.90
N ILE A 117 0.48 12.00 -3.32
CA ILE A 117 0.27 10.84 -2.45
C ILE A 117 1.10 9.66 -2.93
N PHE A 118 1.42 8.77 -2.01
CA PHE A 118 2.26 7.62 -2.24
C PHE A 118 1.47 6.34 -1.90
N GLY A 119 1.24 5.49 -2.91
CA GLY A 119 0.64 4.17 -2.71
C GLY A 119 1.64 3.26 -2.02
N LEU A 120 1.47 3.12 -0.70
CA LEU A 120 2.46 2.45 0.17
C LEU A 120 2.41 0.94 0.03
N ILE A 121 1.20 0.36 0.14
CA ILE A 121 1.01 -1.08 0.08
C ILE A 121 -0.39 -1.42 -0.43
N PHE A 122 -0.45 -2.45 -1.27
CA PHE A 122 -1.67 -3.01 -1.83
C PHE A 122 -1.66 -4.53 -1.65
N GLY A 123 -2.77 -5.11 -1.25
CA GLY A 123 -2.87 -6.56 -1.07
C GLY A 123 -4.30 -7.05 -1.17
N VAL A 124 -4.48 -8.22 -1.76
CA VAL A 124 -5.74 -8.98 -1.80
C VAL A 124 -5.40 -10.41 -1.43
N THR A 125 -6.25 -11.05 -0.65
CA THR A 125 -6.03 -12.44 -0.24
C THR A 125 -6.14 -13.37 -1.45
N PRO A 126 -5.33 -14.44 -1.53
CA PRO A 126 -5.21 -15.29 -2.72
C PRO A 126 -6.53 -15.88 -3.21
N GLU A 127 -7.44 -16.19 -2.30
CA GLU A 127 -8.75 -16.78 -2.60
C GLU A 127 -9.65 -15.84 -3.44
N PHE A 128 -9.33 -14.54 -3.43
CA PHE A 128 -10.09 -13.49 -4.11
C PHE A 128 -9.35 -12.89 -5.31
N HIS A 129 -8.16 -13.39 -5.66
CA HIS A 129 -7.46 -12.95 -6.86
C HIS A 129 -8.27 -13.23 -8.12
N GLY A 130 -8.28 -12.26 -9.05
CA GLY A 130 -8.99 -12.38 -10.32
C GLY A 130 -10.51 -12.30 -10.22
N LYS A 131 -11.06 -12.02 -9.04
CA LYS A 131 -12.51 -11.84 -8.81
C LYS A 131 -12.95 -10.37 -8.87
N GLY A 132 -12.07 -9.48 -9.30
CA GLY A 132 -12.37 -8.05 -9.48
C GLY A 132 -12.23 -7.20 -8.22
N ILE A 133 -11.73 -7.76 -7.10
CA ILE A 133 -11.52 -7.01 -5.85
C ILE A 133 -10.51 -5.90 -6.05
N GLU A 134 -9.42 -6.18 -6.76
CA GLU A 134 -8.38 -5.21 -7.08
C GLU A 134 -8.98 -4.00 -7.83
N ALA A 135 -9.76 -4.28 -8.87
CA ALA A 135 -10.44 -3.24 -9.64
C ALA A 135 -11.46 -2.47 -8.79
N GLY A 136 -12.18 -3.17 -7.91
CA GLY A 136 -13.14 -2.56 -6.99
C GLY A 136 -12.50 -1.55 -6.04
N ILE A 137 -11.36 -1.91 -5.42
CA ILE A 137 -10.60 -1.02 -4.54
C ILE A 137 -10.09 0.20 -5.30
N ILE A 138 -9.50 0.00 -6.48
CA ILE A 138 -9.00 1.09 -7.33
C ILE A 138 -10.15 2.02 -7.73
N ARG A 139 -11.30 1.46 -8.12
CA ARG A 139 -12.47 2.26 -8.51
C ARG A 139 -13.03 3.08 -7.36
N ALA A 140 -13.00 2.54 -6.13
CA ALA A 140 -13.38 3.28 -4.93
C ALA A 140 -12.44 4.46 -4.67
N PHE A 141 -11.14 4.27 -4.86
CA PHE A 141 -10.14 5.33 -4.80
C PHE A 141 -10.35 6.39 -5.88
N GLU A 142 -10.52 6.00 -7.15
CA GLU A 142 -10.75 6.92 -8.27
C GLU A 142 -11.97 7.83 -8.06
N LYS A 143 -13.04 7.31 -7.49
CA LYS A 143 -14.25 8.10 -7.18
C LYS A 143 -14.02 9.12 -6.07
N ALA A 144 -13.06 8.85 -5.20
CA ALA A 144 -12.85 9.66 -4.02
C ALA A 144 -11.78 10.73 -4.20
N VAL A 145 -10.70 10.40 -4.93
CA VAL A 145 -9.52 11.26 -5.05
C VAL A 145 -9.81 12.65 -5.66
N PRO A 146 -10.73 12.83 -6.63
CA PRO A 146 -11.03 14.17 -7.15
C PRO A 146 -11.60 15.15 -6.12
N LYS A 147 -12.09 14.64 -4.99
CA LYS A 147 -12.61 15.45 -3.88
C LYS A 147 -11.54 15.79 -2.84
N LEU A 148 -10.31 15.35 -3.06
CA LEU A 148 -9.17 15.50 -2.15
C LEU A 148 -8.16 16.49 -2.75
N PRO A 149 -7.31 17.11 -1.93
CA PRO A 149 -6.36 18.13 -2.38
C PRO A 149 -5.12 17.55 -3.08
N TYR A 150 -5.18 16.31 -3.55
CA TYR A 150 -4.04 15.62 -4.15
C TYR A 150 -4.10 15.66 -5.67
N LYS A 151 -2.94 15.88 -6.30
CA LYS A 151 -2.81 16.04 -7.75
C LYS A 151 -2.16 14.85 -8.44
N SER A 152 -1.37 14.08 -7.72
CA SER A 152 -0.66 12.94 -8.29
C SER A 152 -0.48 11.81 -7.29
N LEU A 153 -0.49 10.58 -7.81
CA LEU A 153 -0.22 9.36 -7.08
C LEU A 153 1.08 8.76 -7.61
N GLU A 154 2.04 8.51 -6.74
CA GLU A 154 3.20 7.68 -7.02
C GLU A 154 2.98 6.32 -6.33
N LEU A 155 3.05 5.23 -7.08
CA LEU A 155 2.98 3.89 -6.49
C LEU A 155 4.38 3.50 -5.99
N ALA A 156 4.44 2.81 -4.84
CA ALA A 156 5.67 2.21 -4.33
C ALA A 156 6.30 1.31 -5.40
N TRP A 157 7.60 1.07 -5.30
CA TRP A 157 8.29 0.24 -6.26
C TRP A 157 7.62 -1.13 -6.40
N ILE A 158 7.49 -1.56 -7.64
CA ILE A 158 6.97 -2.88 -7.99
C ILE A 158 8.13 -3.66 -8.57
N GLY A 159 8.48 -4.79 -7.92
CA GLY A 159 9.56 -5.63 -8.40
C GLY A 159 9.21 -6.34 -9.72
N ASP A 160 10.19 -6.52 -10.58
CA ASP A 160 10.04 -7.26 -11.85
C ASP A 160 9.69 -8.75 -11.67
N PHE A 161 9.82 -9.21 -10.42
CA PHE A 161 9.39 -10.55 -10.00
C PHE A 161 7.89 -10.64 -9.72
N ASN A 162 7.15 -9.51 -9.73
CA ASN A 162 5.69 -9.45 -9.54
C ASN A 162 4.95 -9.01 -10.82
N PRO A 163 4.88 -9.87 -11.84
CA PRO A 163 4.26 -9.53 -13.12
C PRO A 163 2.74 -9.31 -13.03
N VAL A 164 2.10 -9.88 -12.01
CA VAL A 164 0.66 -9.70 -11.78
C VAL A 164 0.37 -8.26 -11.39
N MET A 165 1.11 -7.74 -10.42
CA MET A 165 0.98 -6.34 -9.98
C MET A 165 1.35 -5.37 -11.10
N MET A 166 2.40 -5.65 -11.87
CA MET A 166 2.79 -4.80 -13.01
C MET A 166 1.64 -4.69 -14.02
N ARG A 167 1.05 -5.81 -14.44
CA ARG A 167 -0.11 -5.81 -15.36
C ARG A 167 -1.31 -5.08 -14.76
N MET A 168 -1.59 -5.29 -13.48
CA MET A 168 -2.68 -4.63 -12.78
C MET A 168 -2.53 -3.10 -12.83
N VAL A 169 -1.35 -2.59 -12.52
CA VAL A 169 -1.06 -1.15 -12.52
C VAL A 169 -1.11 -0.58 -13.94
N GLU A 170 -0.60 -1.29 -14.93
CA GLU A 170 -0.64 -0.87 -16.34
C GLU A 170 -2.09 -0.87 -16.89
N SER A 171 -2.90 -1.88 -16.53
CA SER A 171 -4.24 -2.07 -17.13
C SER A 171 -5.35 -1.31 -16.41
N TYR A 172 -5.32 -1.23 -15.08
CA TYR A 172 -6.41 -0.60 -14.30
C TYR A 172 -6.08 0.82 -13.85
N VAL A 173 -4.81 1.12 -13.54
CA VAL A 173 -4.40 2.45 -13.07
C VAL A 173 -3.90 3.31 -14.23
N CYS A 174 -3.57 2.71 -15.37
CA CYS A 174 -2.95 3.38 -16.53
C CYS A 174 -1.69 4.17 -16.13
N ALA A 175 -0.94 3.67 -15.15
CA ALA A 175 0.22 4.35 -14.63
C ALA A 175 1.43 4.23 -15.57
N THR A 176 2.22 5.29 -15.63
CA THR A 176 3.47 5.33 -16.40
C THR A 176 4.66 5.02 -15.51
N LYS A 177 5.63 4.27 -16.04
CA LYS A 177 6.91 4.02 -15.33
C LYS A 177 7.70 5.33 -15.26
N HIS A 178 7.88 5.82 -14.05
CA HIS A 178 8.56 7.10 -13.82
C HIS A 178 9.98 6.94 -13.29
N LYS A 179 10.19 5.96 -12.39
CA LYS A 179 11.50 5.65 -11.81
C LYS A 179 11.80 4.18 -11.99
N MET A 180 13.04 3.87 -12.33
CA MET A 180 13.51 2.49 -12.43
C MET A 180 14.68 2.33 -11.46
N HIS A 181 14.51 1.45 -10.47
CA HIS A 181 15.54 1.12 -9.49
C HIS A 181 16.18 -0.21 -9.87
N THR A 182 17.50 -0.27 -9.85
CA THR A 182 18.25 -1.51 -10.09
C THR A 182 18.96 -1.92 -8.82
N THR A 183 18.66 -3.13 -8.34
CA THR A 183 19.37 -3.72 -7.20
C THR A 183 20.52 -4.56 -7.70
N TYR A 184 21.71 -4.25 -7.23
CA TYR A 184 22.92 -5.00 -7.54
C TYR A 184 23.26 -5.93 -6.39
N ARG A 185 23.67 -7.15 -6.72
CA ARG A 185 24.18 -8.12 -5.76
C ARG A 185 25.61 -8.49 -6.14
N TYR A 186 26.51 -8.37 -5.19
CA TYR A 186 27.88 -8.85 -5.33
C TYR A 186 28.06 -10.17 -4.56
N LEU A 187 28.54 -11.22 -5.23
CA LEU A 187 28.85 -12.49 -4.61
C LEU A 187 30.33 -12.49 -4.25
N PHE A 188 30.65 -12.44 -2.96
CA PHE A 188 32.01 -12.55 -2.47
C PHE A 188 32.60 -13.93 -2.77
N ASP A 189 31.79 -14.98 -2.61
CA ASP A 189 32.12 -16.33 -3.02
C ASP A 189 31.77 -16.50 -4.51
N ARG A 190 32.80 -16.52 -5.35
CA ARG A 190 32.68 -16.63 -6.82
C ARG A 190 32.34 -18.02 -7.31
N THR A 191 32.40 -19.04 -6.42
CA THR A 191 32.02 -20.42 -6.77
C THR A 191 30.51 -20.62 -6.72
N LYS A 192 29.75 -19.70 -6.07
CA LYS A 192 28.29 -19.74 -5.98
C LYS A 192 27.65 -19.18 -7.23
N GLU A 193 26.68 -19.92 -7.76
CA GLU A 193 25.86 -19.46 -8.87
C GLU A 193 24.90 -18.34 -8.45
N PHE A 194 24.70 -17.36 -9.33
CA PHE A 194 23.75 -16.30 -9.12
C PHE A 194 22.34 -16.75 -9.52
N HIS A 195 21.43 -16.76 -8.55
CA HIS A 195 20.01 -17.01 -8.79
C HIS A 195 19.18 -15.74 -8.58
N ARG A 196 18.35 -15.40 -9.57
CA ARG A 196 17.36 -14.32 -9.43
C ARG A 196 16.23 -14.75 -8.50
N CYS A 197 15.56 -13.73 -7.90
CA CYS A 197 14.34 -13.97 -7.15
C CYS A 197 13.29 -14.65 -8.05
N PRO A 198 12.63 -15.73 -7.57
CA PRO A 198 11.55 -16.39 -8.33
C PRO A 198 10.41 -15.40 -8.61
N ARG A 199 9.78 -15.56 -9.78
CA ARG A 199 8.60 -14.76 -10.11
C ARG A 199 7.41 -15.17 -9.25
N MET A 200 6.70 -14.18 -8.71
CA MET A 200 5.46 -14.39 -7.98
C MET A 200 4.35 -14.92 -8.91
N GLY A 201 3.51 -15.81 -8.41
CA GLY A 201 2.36 -16.34 -9.16
C GLY A 201 2.68 -17.34 -10.27
N VAL A 202 3.94 -17.68 -10.48
CA VAL A 202 4.33 -18.74 -11.41
C VAL A 202 4.54 -20.01 -10.59
N LYS A 203 3.62 -20.99 -10.70
CA LYS A 203 3.88 -22.34 -10.19
C LYS A 203 5.14 -22.85 -10.89
N ARG A 204 6.18 -23.25 -10.13
CA ARG A 204 7.26 -24.05 -10.70
C ARG A 204 6.61 -25.28 -11.33
N ARG A 205 6.80 -25.47 -12.62
CA ARG A 205 6.66 -26.81 -13.21
C ARG A 205 7.83 -27.60 -12.67
N GLU A 206 7.53 -28.52 -11.77
CA GLU A 206 8.45 -29.58 -11.35
C GLU A 206 8.78 -30.47 -12.55
#